data_f140b4749f273f6a2ba02983243729fb
#
_entry.id   f140b4749f273f6a2ba02983243729fb
#
_cell.length_a   1.000
_cell.length_b   1.000
_cell.length_c   1.000
_cell.angle_alpha   90.00
_cell.angle_beta   90.00
_cell.angle_gamma   90.00
#
_symmetry.space_group_name_H-M   'P 1'
#
loop_
_entity.id
_entity.type
_entity.pdbx_description
1 polymer ?
#
loop_
_entity_poly.entity_id
_entity_poly.type
_entity_poly.pdbx_seq_one_letter_code
_entity_poly.pdbx_strand_id
1 'polypeptide(L)'
;METKTLYMTRFLLIFFFGNFIAWTFAQSITPPEIAYWLHNTDGSTARQYVQGNSTPIAQNWLVNVQQVEYSSDFVYVSSKGIPAYAIGPYLDGNPGGTGEVDYIFQIPRNPIPNTGNITTTRLGQIGVFINGVPLFDWQDGASYSVAQGTDVRGGPGGGPGGGGDGIWNRNAILAENIGFDCAKGHPARDAYHHHQNPQAFNADLALLSNICDIYPSDGLYVLDSTMHSPLIGYSFDGYPIYGAYGYA
;
A
#
# COMPACT_ATOMS: atom_id res chain seq x y z
N MET A 1 -39.30 -50.32 77.35
CA MET A 1 -37.93 -50.37 76.84
C MET A 1 -38.06 -50.53 75.34
N GLU A 2 -38.13 -49.36 74.65
CA GLU A 2 -38.40 -49.27 73.16
C GLU A 2 -37.08 -49.21 72.43
N THR A 3 -36.84 -50.16 71.57
CA THR A 3 -35.66 -50.22 70.66
C THR A 3 -36.01 -49.44 69.39
N LYS A 4 -35.35 -48.31 69.23
CA LYS A 4 -35.42 -47.53 67.95
C LYS A 4 -34.48 -48.10 66.93
N THR A 5 -34.99 -48.66 65.84
CA THR A 5 -34.25 -49.10 64.68
C THR A 5 -33.91 -47.91 63.81
N LEU A 6 -32.59 -47.64 63.57
CA LEU A 6 -32.09 -46.55 62.73
C LEU A 6 -31.96 -47.04 61.27
N TYR A 7 -32.79 -46.52 60.36
CA TYR A 7 -32.63 -46.78 58.93
C TYR A 7 -31.58 -45.83 58.35
N MET A 8 -30.49 -46.34 57.93
CA MET A 8 -29.43 -45.62 57.21
C MET A 8 -29.72 -45.65 55.71
N THR A 9 -30.25 -44.51 55.20
CA THR A 9 -30.51 -44.29 53.80
C THR A 9 -29.20 -43.99 53.09
N ARG A 10 -28.73 -44.89 52.24
CA ARG A 10 -27.53 -44.69 51.39
C ARG A 10 -27.97 -43.85 50.18
N PHE A 11 -27.52 -42.60 50.12
CA PHE A 11 -27.59 -41.79 48.91
C PHE A 11 -26.49 -42.22 47.92
N LEU A 12 -26.91 -42.76 46.79
CA LEU A 12 -26.04 -43.08 45.66
C LEU A 12 -25.86 -41.82 44.83
N LEU A 13 -24.72 -41.12 44.93
CA LEU A 13 -24.37 -40.02 44.07
C LEU A 13 -23.92 -40.58 42.72
N ILE A 14 -24.78 -40.44 41.69
CA ILE A 14 -24.41 -40.76 40.31
C ILE A 14 -23.74 -39.50 39.74
N PHE A 15 -22.42 -39.53 39.58
CA PHE A 15 -21.67 -38.51 38.81
C PHE A 15 -21.90 -38.76 37.30
N PHE A 16 -22.73 -37.92 36.68
CA PHE A 16 -22.77 -37.79 35.22
C PHE A 16 -21.52 -37.05 34.75
N PHE A 17 -20.52 -37.76 34.23
CA PHE A 17 -19.50 -37.18 33.42
C PHE A 17 -20.09 -36.85 32.06
N GLY A 18 -20.64 -35.66 31.90
CA GLY A 18 -20.99 -35.09 30.60
C GLY A 18 -19.72 -34.81 29.85
N ASN A 19 -19.41 -35.58 28.79
CA ASN A 19 -18.38 -35.18 27.84
C ASN A 19 -18.88 -33.96 27.08
N PHE A 20 -18.49 -32.77 27.54
CA PHE A 20 -18.59 -31.56 26.73
C PHE A 20 -17.57 -31.65 25.61
N ILE A 21 -17.97 -32.12 24.44
CA ILE A 21 -17.20 -31.93 23.22
C ILE A 21 -17.33 -30.45 22.89
N ALA A 22 -16.33 -29.64 23.32
CA ALA A 22 -16.18 -28.29 22.86
C ALA A 22 -15.84 -28.34 21.36
N TRP A 23 -16.82 -28.05 20.51
CA TRP A 23 -16.57 -27.78 19.11
C TRP A 23 -15.85 -26.43 19.05
N THR A 24 -14.53 -26.43 19.05
CA THR A 24 -13.75 -25.26 18.65
C THR A 24 -13.94 -25.09 17.14
N PHE A 25 -14.85 -24.23 16.75
CA PHE A 25 -14.84 -23.70 15.38
C PHE A 25 -13.54 -22.91 15.26
N ALA A 26 -12.55 -23.49 14.58
CA ALA A 26 -11.43 -22.72 14.09
C ALA A 26 -12.04 -21.66 13.16
N GLN A 27 -12.10 -20.42 13.61
CA GLN A 27 -12.43 -19.31 12.72
C GLN A 27 -11.35 -19.31 11.64
N SER A 28 -11.73 -19.61 10.42
CA SER A 28 -10.85 -19.46 9.26
C SER A 28 -10.54 -17.97 9.12
N ILE A 29 -9.37 -17.56 9.62
CA ILE A 29 -8.90 -16.19 9.42
C ILE A 29 -8.52 -16.11 7.95
N THR A 30 -9.24 -15.28 7.20
CA THR A 30 -8.89 -15.00 5.80
C THR A 30 -7.49 -14.38 5.75
N PRO A 31 -6.57 -14.91 4.95
CA PRO A 31 -5.23 -14.38 4.84
C PRO A 31 -5.21 -12.88 4.52
N PRO A 32 -4.24 -12.12 5.06
CA PRO A 32 -4.17 -10.67 4.89
C PRO A 32 -4.15 -10.22 3.44
N GLU A 33 -3.45 -10.95 2.58
CA GLU A 33 -3.37 -10.65 1.15
C GLU A 33 -4.72 -10.73 0.42
N ILE A 34 -5.73 -11.33 1.03
CA ILE A 34 -7.10 -11.39 0.52
C ILE A 34 -7.98 -10.34 1.20
N ALA A 35 -7.81 -10.14 2.52
CA ALA A 35 -8.76 -9.43 3.37
C ALA A 35 -8.44 -7.95 3.62
N TYR A 36 -7.17 -7.54 3.54
CA TYR A 36 -6.73 -6.21 4.03
C TYR A 36 -6.73 -5.10 2.97
N TRP A 37 -7.51 -5.28 1.92
CA TRP A 37 -7.69 -4.26 0.89
C TRP A 37 -8.76 -3.23 1.31
N LEU A 38 -8.51 -1.98 0.98
CA LEU A 38 -9.48 -0.91 1.15
C LEU A 38 -10.44 -0.93 -0.05
N HIS A 39 -11.61 -1.56 0.15
CA HIS A 39 -12.61 -1.69 -0.90
C HIS A 39 -13.45 -0.43 -1.08
N ASN A 40 -13.75 -0.08 -2.31
CA ASN A 40 -14.81 0.86 -2.64
C ASN A 40 -16.17 0.14 -2.61
N THR A 41 -16.87 0.26 -1.50
CA THR A 41 -18.16 -0.42 -1.28
C THR A 41 -19.38 0.48 -1.47
N ASP A 42 -19.17 1.79 -1.57
CA ASP A 42 -20.23 2.81 -1.59
C ASP A 42 -20.23 3.66 -2.86
N GLY A 43 -19.33 3.39 -3.81
CA GLY A 43 -19.19 4.18 -5.04
C GLY A 43 -18.49 5.51 -4.83
N SER A 44 -17.75 5.70 -3.75
CA SER A 44 -16.97 6.91 -3.47
C SER A 44 -16.02 7.24 -4.62
N THR A 45 -15.90 8.54 -4.89
CA THR A 45 -15.07 9.07 -5.97
C THR A 45 -14.00 10.02 -5.47
N ALA A 46 -13.02 10.28 -6.32
CA ALA A 46 -11.83 11.06 -6.01
C ALA A 46 -12.11 12.54 -5.76
N ARG A 47 -11.17 13.16 -5.05
CA ARG A 47 -11.09 14.61 -4.85
C ARG A 47 -9.70 15.08 -5.25
N GLN A 48 -9.63 16.10 -6.09
CA GLN A 48 -8.37 16.63 -6.60
C GLN A 48 -8.26 18.12 -6.39
N TYR A 49 -7.12 18.56 -5.88
CA TYR A 49 -6.76 19.98 -5.86
C TYR A 49 -6.24 20.44 -7.22
N VAL A 50 -6.62 21.67 -7.56
CA VAL A 50 -6.07 22.42 -8.67
C VAL A 50 -5.26 23.58 -8.10
N GLN A 51 -4.11 23.88 -8.68
CA GLN A 51 -3.27 24.98 -8.22
C GLN A 51 -4.05 26.29 -8.13
N GLY A 52 -3.95 26.96 -6.99
CA GLY A 52 -4.68 28.19 -6.70
C GLY A 52 -6.06 27.99 -6.08
N ASN A 53 -6.55 26.76 -5.94
CA ASN A 53 -7.80 26.47 -5.26
C ASN A 53 -7.56 25.51 -4.08
N SER A 54 -7.68 26.01 -2.85
CA SER A 54 -7.51 25.25 -1.62
C SER A 54 -8.69 24.33 -1.26
N THR A 55 -9.73 24.28 -2.09
CA THR A 55 -10.84 23.35 -1.95
C THR A 55 -10.72 22.28 -3.05
N PRO A 56 -10.63 20.99 -2.69
CA PRO A 56 -10.52 19.94 -3.71
C PRO A 56 -11.83 19.78 -4.48
N ILE A 57 -11.70 19.53 -5.76
CA ILE A 57 -12.82 19.35 -6.68
C ILE A 57 -13.13 17.85 -6.79
N ALA A 58 -14.40 17.49 -6.69
CA ALA A 58 -14.85 16.11 -6.89
C ALA A 58 -14.61 15.69 -8.36
N GLN A 59 -14.12 14.48 -8.51
CA GLN A 59 -13.92 13.80 -9.79
C GLN A 59 -14.90 12.63 -9.89
N ASN A 60 -15.08 12.07 -11.06
CA ASN A 60 -15.92 10.89 -11.27
C ASN A 60 -15.13 9.57 -11.22
N TRP A 61 -13.89 9.60 -10.79
CA TRP A 61 -12.98 8.44 -10.71
C TRP A 61 -13.25 7.63 -9.45
N LEU A 62 -13.46 6.33 -9.60
CA LEU A 62 -13.64 5.44 -8.46
C LEU A 62 -12.34 5.33 -7.67
N VAL A 63 -12.43 5.46 -6.34
CA VAL A 63 -11.29 5.35 -5.43
C VAL A 63 -11.11 3.92 -4.91
N ASN A 64 -9.93 3.63 -4.38
CA ASN A 64 -9.59 2.37 -3.72
C ASN A 64 -9.69 1.13 -4.64
N VAL A 65 -9.80 -0.05 -4.03
CA VAL A 65 -9.92 -1.34 -4.71
C VAL A 65 -11.38 -1.62 -5.06
N GLN A 66 -11.65 -1.98 -6.32
CA GLN A 66 -13.00 -2.32 -6.76
C GLN A 66 -13.32 -3.80 -6.52
N GLN A 67 -12.34 -4.68 -6.75
CA GLN A 67 -12.55 -6.12 -6.64
C GLN A 67 -11.26 -6.83 -6.22
N VAL A 68 -11.41 -7.88 -5.42
CA VAL A 68 -10.33 -8.83 -5.08
C VAL A 68 -10.80 -10.23 -5.38
N GLU A 69 -10.07 -10.91 -6.23
CA GLU A 69 -10.26 -12.32 -6.55
C GLU A 69 -8.99 -13.09 -6.19
N TYR A 70 -9.10 -14.39 -5.98
CA TYR A 70 -7.94 -15.21 -5.67
C TYR A 70 -8.05 -16.64 -6.18
N SER A 71 -6.90 -17.23 -6.41
CA SER A 71 -6.72 -18.67 -6.67
C SER A 71 -5.92 -19.29 -5.51
N SER A 72 -5.49 -20.54 -5.68
CA SER A 72 -4.52 -21.17 -4.77
C SER A 72 -3.19 -20.40 -4.70
N ASP A 73 -2.76 -19.79 -5.79
CA ASP A 73 -1.40 -19.30 -5.99
C ASP A 73 -1.30 -17.78 -6.04
N PHE A 74 -2.38 -17.09 -6.43
CA PHE A 74 -2.38 -15.65 -6.65
C PHE A 74 -3.60 -14.96 -6.08
N VAL A 75 -3.42 -13.68 -5.73
CA VAL A 75 -4.49 -12.70 -5.54
C VAL A 75 -4.48 -11.75 -6.72
N TYR A 76 -5.67 -11.39 -7.20
CA TYR A 76 -5.90 -10.44 -8.29
C TYR A 76 -6.67 -9.25 -7.74
N VAL A 77 -6.09 -8.07 -7.86
CA VAL A 77 -6.64 -6.82 -7.29
C VAL A 77 -6.99 -5.87 -8.41
N SER A 78 -8.26 -5.60 -8.60
CA SER A 78 -8.77 -4.64 -9.58
C SER A 78 -8.88 -3.27 -8.95
N SER A 79 -8.23 -2.26 -9.55
CA SER A 79 -8.20 -0.88 -9.06
C SER A 79 -8.15 0.11 -10.22
N LYS A 80 -8.63 1.34 -9.97
CA LYS A 80 -8.44 2.49 -10.86
C LYS A 80 -7.14 3.27 -10.58
N GLY A 81 -6.35 2.84 -9.60
CA GLY A 81 -5.11 3.51 -9.19
C GLY A 81 -5.33 4.84 -8.47
N ILE A 82 -6.53 5.10 -8.00
CA ILE A 82 -6.94 6.37 -7.38
C ILE A 82 -7.20 6.17 -5.89
N PRO A 83 -6.59 6.97 -4.99
CA PRO A 83 -6.82 6.88 -3.55
C PRO A 83 -8.08 7.64 -3.12
N ALA A 84 -8.57 7.33 -1.89
CA ALA A 84 -9.70 8.05 -1.29
C ALA A 84 -9.31 9.41 -0.68
N TYR A 85 -8.03 9.61 -0.35
CA TYR A 85 -7.55 10.92 0.12
C TYR A 85 -7.47 11.93 -1.03
N ALA A 86 -7.52 13.23 -0.71
CA ALA A 86 -7.38 14.29 -1.68
C ALA A 86 -5.98 14.30 -2.28
N ILE A 87 -5.89 14.40 -3.61
CA ILE A 87 -4.65 14.35 -4.40
C ILE A 87 -4.39 15.67 -5.12
N GLY A 88 -3.14 15.86 -5.60
CA GLY A 88 -2.72 17.10 -6.28
C GLY A 88 -2.62 18.29 -5.31
N PRO A 89 -2.37 19.51 -5.82
CA PRO A 89 -1.95 19.79 -7.19
C PRO A 89 -0.49 19.37 -7.42
N TYR A 90 -0.10 19.22 -8.68
CA TYR A 90 1.27 18.89 -9.08
C TYR A 90 1.95 20.16 -9.59
N LEU A 91 3.01 20.62 -8.87
CA LEU A 91 3.59 21.95 -9.09
C LEU A 91 4.81 21.96 -10.02
N ASP A 92 5.17 20.83 -10.57
CA ASP A 92 6.31 20.66 -11.49
C ASP A 92 6.00 21.04 -12.94
N GLY A 93 4.75 21.45 -13.22
CA GLY A 93 4.29 21.72 -14.58
C GLY A 93 4.12 20.47 -15.42
N ASN A 94 4.08 19.28 -14.80
CA ASN A 94 3.79 18.03 -15.52
C ASN A 94 2.46 18.19 -16.29
N PRO A 95 2.47 18.09 -17.62
CA PRO A 95 1.26 18.31 -18.45
C PRO A 95 0.26 17.16 -18.33
N GLY A 96 0.66 16.02 -17.77
CA GLY A 96 -0.24 14.91 -17.47
C GLY A 96 -1.03 15.19 -16.20
N GLY A 97 -2.37 15.26 -16.30
CA GLY A 97 -3.24 15.20 -15.13
C GLY A 97 -3.36 13.76 -14.64
N THR A 98 -3.83 13.60 -13.40
CA THR A 98 -4.26 12.29 -12.91
C THR A 98 -5.55 11.88 -13.59
N GLY A 99 -5.71 10.59 -13.90
CA GLY A 99 -6.91 9.97 -14.41
C GLY A 99 -7.04 8.52 -13.96
N GLU A 100 -8.18 7.90 -14.24
CA GLU A 100 -8.39 6.48 -13.99
C GLU A 100 -7.49 5.64 -14.91
N VAL A 101 -6.87 4.62 -14.33
CA VAL A 101 -6.16 3.58 -15.07
C VAL A 101 -6.70 2.23 -14.62
N ASP A 102 -7.14 1.40 -15.56
CA ASP A 102 -7.64 0.07 -15.26
C ASP A 102 -6.49 -0.89 -14.93
N TYR A 103 -6.31 -1.17 -13.65
CA TYR A 103 -5.33 -2.13 -13.18
C TYR A 103 -5.97 -3.45 -12.76
N ILE A 104 -5.26 -4.54 -13.06
CA ILE A 104 -5.42 -5.83 -12.42
C ILE A 104 -4.04 -6.27 -11.94
N PHE A 105 -3.77 -6.07 -10.65
CA PHE A 105 -2.52 -6.49 -10.05
C PHE A 105 -2.58 -7.97 -9.69
N GLN A 106 -1.55 -8.73 -10.08
CA GLN A 106 -1.41 -10.14 -9.74
C GLN A 106 -0.29 -10.28 -8.70
N ILE A 107 -0.61 -10.85 -7.54
CA ILE A 107 0.30 -10.96 -6.39
C ILE A 107 0.38 -12.42 -5.95
N PRO A 108 1.58 -13.03 -5.88
CA PRO A 108 1.76 -14.38 -5.34
C PRO A 108 1.32 -14.47 -3.89
N ARG A 109 0.63 -15.54 -3.52
CA ARG A 109 0.21 -15.82 -2.15
C ARG A 109 1.31 -16.46 -1.30
N ASN A 110 2.26 -17.10 -1.96
CA ASN A 110 3.39 -17.77 -1.32
C ASN A 110 4.70 -17.18 -1.88
N PRO A 111 5.17 -16.05 -1.31
CA PRO A 111 6.41 -15.42 -1.75
C PRO A 111 7.60 -16.33 -1.50
N ILE A 112 8.47 -16.45 -2.50
CA ILE A 112 9.68 -17.29 -2.43
C ILE A 112 10.92 -16.38 -2.47
N PRO A 113 11.78 -16.41 -1.43
CA PRO A 113 13.01 -15.65 -1.42
C PRO A 113 13.90 -16.00 -2.62
N ASN A 114 14.41 -14.98 -3.29
CA ASN A 114 15.40 -15.18 -4.34
C ASN A 114 16.74 -15.58 -3.74
N THR A 115 17.15 -16.84 -3.98
CA THR A 115 18.44 -17.39 -3.53
C THR A 115 19.46 -17.43 -4.67
N GLY A 116 19.08 -16.97 -5.87
CA GLY A 116 19.91 -16.94 -7.06
C GLY A 116 20.62 -15.59 -7.27
N ASN A 117 20.83 -15.24 -8.54
CA ASN A 117 21.41 -13.95 -8.89
C ASN A 117 20.48 -12.79 -8.52
N ILE A 118 21.03 -11.76 -7.91
CA ILE A 118 20.30 -10.52 -7.63
C ILE A 118 19.97 -9.86 -8.98
N THR A 119 18.68 -9.52 -9.17
CA THR A 119 18.21 -8.76 -10.32
C THR A 119 17.81 -7.36 -9.85
N THR A 120 18.22 -6.37 -10.63
CA THR A 120 17.81 -4.99 -10.37
C THR A 120 16.33 -4.81 -10.72
N THR A 121 15.59 -4.12 -9.86
CA THR A 121 14.25 -3.64 -10.20
C THR A 121 14.31 -2.67 -11.38
N ARG A 122 13.22 -2.56 -12.12
CA ARG A 122 13.15 -1.71 -13.31
C ARG A 122 12.20 -0.54 -13.01
N LEU A 123 12.37 0.54 -13.77
CA LEU A 123 11.41 1.64 -13.78
C LEU A 123 9.97 1.14 -13.90
N GLY A 124 9.07 1.79 -13.17
CA GLY A 124 7.64 1.48 -13.14
C GLY A 124 7.23 0.76 -11.86
N GLN A 125 6.16 0.02 -11.95
CA GLN A 125 5.49 -0.57 -10.80
C GLN A 125 6.28 -1.74 -10.19
N ILE A 126 6.49 -1.72 -8.89
CA ILE A 126 7.12 -2.79 -8.10
C ILE A 126 6.20 -3.36 -7.02
N GLY A 127 5.06 -2.73 -6.77
CA GLY A 127 4.09 -3.14 -5.79
C GLY A 127 2.80 -2.33 -5.88
N VAL A 128 1.90 -2.57 -4.94
CA VAL A 128 0.62 -1.86 -4.83
C VAL A 128 0.27 -1.68 -3.36
N PHE A 129 -0.23 -0.50 -3.01
CA PHE A 129 -0.76 -0.20 -1.68
C PHE A 129 -2.17 -0.80 -1.50
N ILE A 130 -2.58 -1.01 -0.24
CA ILE A 130 -3.89 -1.62 0.06
C ILE A 130 -5.09 -0.82 -0.45
N ASN A 131 -4.90 0.45 -0.82
CA ASN A 131 -5.89 1.30 -1.49
C ASN A 131 -5.87 1.19 -3.03
N GLY A 132 -5.08 0.24 -3.57
CA GLY A 132 -5.01 0.01 -5.02
C GLY A 132 -4.13 1.01 -5.80
N VAL A 133 -3.42 1.91 -5.12
CA VAL A 133 -2.47 2.83 -5.75
C VAL A 133 -1.13 2.12 -5.98
N PRO A 134 -0.54 2.17 -7.18
CA PRO A 134 0.74 1.52 -7.43
C PRO A 134 1.91 2.18 -6.70
N LEU A 135 2.84 1.34 -6.24
CA LEU A 135 4.18 1.73 -5.80
C LEU A 135 5.15 1.55 -6.95
N PHE A 136 5.82 2.62 -7.35
CA PHE A 136 6.85 2.60 -8.37
C PHE A 136 8.24 2.41 -7.75
N ASP A 137 9.18 1.97 -8.59
CA ASP A 137 10.59 1.89 -8.26
C ASP A 137 11.13 3.27 -7.84
N TRP A 138 12.17 3.27 -7.01
CA TRP A 138 12.80 4.50 -6.50
C TRP A 138 13.49 5.34 -7.58
N GLN A 139 13.76 4.76 -8.74
CA GLN A 139 14.44 5.44 -9.85
C GLN A 139 13.47 6.37 -10.58
N ASP A 140 13.97 7.54 -10.98
CA ASP A 140 13.32 8.35 -12.00
C ASP A 140 13.83 7.98 -13.41
N GLY A 141 13.25 8.61 -14.43
CA GLY A 141 13.62 8.37 -15.83
C GLY A 141 14.97 8.95 -16.24
N ALA A 142 15.88 9.28 -15.31
CA ALA A 142 17.19 9.82 -15.59
C ALA A 142 18.32 8.99 -14.98
N SER A 143 19.45 8.89 -15.70
CA SER A 143 20.70 8.36 -15.19
C SER A 143 21.87 9.26 -15.55
N TYR A 144 22.93 9.20 -14.74
CA TYR A 144 24.14 10.00 -14.99
C TYR A 144 24.88 9.50 -16.22
N SER A 145 25.34 10.45 -17.06
CA SER A 145 26.24 10.18 -18.18
C SER A 145 27.62 10.74 -17.86
N VAL A 146 28.61 9.86 -17.77
CA VAL A 146 30.02 10.26 -17.58
C VAL A 146 30.51 11.10 -18.76
N ALA A 147 30.10 10.73 -19.98
CA ALA A 147 30.52 11.43 -21.19
C ALA A 147 29.97 12.86 -21.26
N GLN A 148 28.78 13.11 -20.68
CA GLN A 148 28.14 14.42 -20.71
C GLN A 148 28.34 15.19 -19.38
N GLY A 149 28.79 14.54 -18.32
CA GLY A 149 28.96 15.10 -17.01
C GLY A 149 27.65 15.54 -16.33
N THR A 150 26.51 14.94 -16.69
CA THR A 150 25.18 15.34 -16.21
C THR A 150 24.19 14.18 -16.25
N ASP A 151 23.05 14.36 -15.57
CA ASP A 151 21.91 13.46 -15.68
C ASP A 151 21.23 13.60 -17.04
N VAL A 152 20.96 12.50 -17.70
CA VAL A 152 20.30 12.45 -19.00
C VAL A 152 18.96 11.70 -18.87
N ARG A 153 17.87 12.35 -19.26
CA ARG A 153 16.55 11.73 -19.35
C ARG A 153 16.41 11.04 -20.70
N GLY A 154 15.79 9.88 -20.71
CA GLY A 154 15.29 9.10 -21.82
C GLY A 154 16.05 9.25 -23.13
N GLY A 155 16.72 8.19 -23.60
CA GLY A 155 17.25 8.08 -24.96
C GLY A 155 16.42 7.11 -25.81
N PRO A 156 16.64 7.05 -27.12
CA PRO A 156 16.06 6.03 -27.98
C PRO A 156 16.60 4.68 -27.56
N GLY A 157 15.78 3.94 -26.81
CA GLY A 157 16.16 2.65 -26.23
C GLY A 157 15.79 2.53 -24.76
N GLY A 158 15.20 3.58 -24.16
CA GLY A 158 14.56 3.67 -22.83
C GLY A 158 14.68 2.45 -21.93
N GLY A 159 15.91 2.03 -21.67
CA GLY A 159 16.18 0.97 -20.70
C GLY A 159 16.00 1.50 -19.28
N PRO A 160 15.96 0.63 -18.28
CA PRO A 160 16.00 1.04 -16.89
C PRO A 160 17.25 1.91 -16.67
N GLY A 161 17.04 3.16 -16.24
CA GLY A 161 18.13 4.08 -15.97
C GLY A 161 18.26 5.28 -16.90
N GLY A 162 17.28 5.55 -17.75
CA GLY A 162 17.26 6.78 -18.56
C GLY A 162 18.30 6.80 -19.69
N GLY A 163 18.63 7.99 -20.19
CA GLY A 163 19.54 8.17 -21.32
C GLY A 163 21.03 8.23 -20.95
N GLY A 164 21.42 8.04 -19.69
CA GLY A 164 22.79 8.02 -19.23
C GLY A 164 23.43 6.63 -19.33
N ASP A 165 24.44 6.39 -18.52
CA ASP A 165 25.23 5.14 -18.58
C ASP A 165 24.53 3.96 -17.88
N GLY A 166 23.40 4.17 -17.20
CA GLY A 166 22.63 3.15 -16.48
C GLY A 166 23.29 2.63 -15.20
N ILE A 167 24.39 3.23 -14.76
CA ILE A 167 25.14 2.85 -13.56
C ILE A 167 24.63 3.61 -12.34
N TRP A 168 24.48 4.93 -12.48
CA TRP A 168 23.98 5.82 -11.44
C TRP A 168 22.64 6.39 -11.87
N ASN A 169 21.58 5.89 -11.23
CA ASN A 169 20.22 6.36 -11.48
C ASN A 169 19.84 7.43 -10.48
N ARG A 170 19.10 8.42 -10.95
CA ARG A 170 18.61 9.50 -10.11
C ARG A 170 17.44 8.97 -9.25
N ASN A 171 17.43 9.39 -7.97
CA ASN A 171 16.38 9.05 -7.03
C ASN A 171 15.13 9.92 -7.30
N ALA A 172 14.00 9.29 -7.65
CA ALA A 172 12.73 9.95 -7.93
C ALA A 172 12.23 10.78 -6.74
N ILE A 173 12.39 10.29 -5.51
CA ILE A 173 11.95 10.99 -4.30
C ILE A 173 12.56 12.39 -4.20
N LEU A 174 13.83 12.52 -4.52
CA LEU A 174 14.54 13.82 -4.51
C LEU A 174 14.29 14.64 -5.77
N ALA A 175 14.31 13.98 -6.93
CA ALA A 175 14.30 14.64 -8.22
C ALA A 175 12.91 15.12 -8.64
N GLU A 176 11.86 14.45 -8.18
CA GLU A 176 10.46 14.71 -8.55
C GLU A 176 9.64 15.32 -7.39
N ASN A 177 10.30 15.58 -6.24
CA ASN A 177 9.65 16.11 -5.03
C ASN A 177 8.79 17.36 -5.27
N ILE A 178 9.20 18.23 -6.18
CA ILE A 178 8.43 19.44 -6.53
C ILE A 178 7.07 19.10 -7.17
N GLY A 179 6.98 17.95 -7.82
CA GLY A 179 5.76 17.45 -8.44
C GLY A 179 4.86 16.64 -7.50
N PHE A 180 5.32 16.31 -6.31
CA PHE A 180 4.53 15.52 -5.37
C PHE A 180 3.46 16.37 -4.68
N ASP A 181 2.27 15.80 -4.54
CA ASP A 181 1.22 16.36 -3.70
C ASP A 181 1.49 16.14 -2.20
N CYS A 182 0.55 16.53 -1.34
CA CYS A 182 0.70 16.35 0.11
C CYS A 182 0.79 14.88 0.52
N ALA A 183 0.14 13.98 -0.22
CA ALA A 183 0.24 12.53 0.00
C ALA A 183 1.54 11.92 -0.55
N LYS A 184 2.40 12.72 -1.19
CA LYS A 184 3.66 12.30 -1.81
C LYS A 184 3.48 11.33 -2.97
N GLY A 185 2.43 11.57 -3.70
CA GLY A 185 2.18 10.96 -4.99
C GLY A 185 2.16 12.01 -6.10
N HIS A 186 2.28 11.53 -7.31
CA HIS A 186 2.17 12.30 -8.53
C HIS A 186 1.80 11.41 -9.72
N PRO A 187 1.38 11.96 -10.87
CA PRO A 187 1.06 11.17 -12.03
C PRO A 187 2.27 10.98 -12.95
N ALA A 188 2.42 9.77 -13.49
CA ALA A 188 3.17 9.54 -14.73
C ALA A 188 2.15 9.38 -15.86
N ARG A 189 1.98 10.42 -16.69
CA ARG A 189 0.81 10.59 -17.55
C ARG A 189 -0.47 10.64 -16.70
N ASP A 190 -1.40 9.69 -16.88
CA ASP A 190 -2.64 9.62 -16.08
C ASP A 190 -2.49 8.78 -14.79
N ALA A 191 -1.43 7.98 -14.69
CA ALA A 191 -1.23 7.02 -13.62
C ALA A 191 -0.69 7.66 -12.34
N TYR A 192 -1.55 7.94 -11.36
CA TYR A 192 -1.13 8.36 -10.02
C TYR A 192 -0.38 7.24 -9.31
N HIS A 193 0.75 7.56 -8.68
CA HIS A 193 1.59 6.59 -7.98
C HIS A 193 2.45 7.23 -6.90
N HIS A 194 3.10 6.38 -6.10
CA HIS A 194 4.09 6.80 -5.11
C HIS A 194 5.43 6.11 -5.38
N HIS A 195 6.54 6.77 -5.01
CA HIS A 195 7.88 6.17 -4.92
C HIS A 195 8.27 5.82 -3.49
N GLN A 196 7.39 6.07 -2.53
CA GLN A 196 7.59 5.88 -1.10
C GLN A 196 6.26 5.74 -0.36
N ASN A 197 6.33 5.46 0.95
CA ASN A 197 5.15 5.53 1.80
C ASN A 197 4.51 6.94 1.74
N PRO A 198 3.20 7.06 1.51
CA PRO A 198 2.49 8.34 1.46
C PRO A 198 2.74 9.30 2.64
N GLN A 199 3.15 8.78 3.80
CA GLN A 199 3.44 9.60 4.99
C GLN A 199 4.92 9.68 5.37
N ALA A 200 5.83 9.13 4.60
CA ALA A 200 7.27 9.10 4.94
C ALA A 200 7.89 10.50 5.12
N PHE A 201 7.22 11.53 4.68
CA PHE A 201 7.71 12.91 4.72
C PHE A 201 7.84 13.54 6.09
N ASN A 202 7.10 13.07 7.07
CA ASN A 202 7.27 13.58 8.43
C ASN A 202 8.61 13.17 9.05
N ALA A 203 9.34 12.26 8.41
CA ALA A 203 10.63 11.78 8.89
C ALA A 203 11.83 12.52 8.27
N ASP A 204 11.65 13.23 7.15
CA ASP A 204 12.74 13.94 6.47
C ASP A 204 12.37 15.41 6.18
N LEU A 205 12.79 16.30 7.09
CA LEU A 205 12.53 17.73 7.00
C LEU A 205 13.15 18.39 5.76
N ALA A 206 14.19 17.79 5.17
CA ALA A 206 14.82 18.32 3.96
C ALA A 206 13.92 18.16 2.71
N LEU A 207 12.97 17.26 2.78
CA LEU A 207 12.03 16.98 1.69
C LEU A 207 10.64 17.58 1.91
N LEU A 208 10.43 18.28 3.02
CA LEU A 208 9.16 18.93 3.30
C LEU A 208 8.97 20.13 2.38
N SER A 209 7.88 20.11 1.65
CA SER A 209 7.33 21.30 1.01
C SER A 209 6.15 21.80 1.85
N ASN A 210 5.88 23.09 1.81
CA ASN A 210 4.71 23.71 2.46
C ASN A 210 3.39 23.44 1.71
N ILE A 211 3.39 22.53 0.76
CA ILE A 211 2.21 22.19 -0.04
C ILE A 211 1.06 21.71 0.84
N CYS A 212 1.36 20.99 1.93
CA CYS A 212 0.34 20.48 2.85
C CYS A 212 -0.36 21.60 3.65
N ASP A 213 0.26 22.76 3.80
CA ASP A 213 -0.36 23.91 4.49
C ASP A 213 -1.51 24.50 3.68
N ILE A 214 -1.46 24.34 2.37
CA ILE A 214 -2.45 24.90 1.42
C ILE A 214 -3.38 23.82 0.87
N TYR A 215 -2.84 22.63 0.62
CA TYR A 215 -3.52 21.51 -0.04
C TYR A 215 -3.40 20.24 0.78
N PRO A 216 -3.99 20.16 1.99
CA PRO A 216 -3.84 19.00 2.86
C PRO A 216 -4.52 17.76 2.29
N SER A 217 -3.83 16.62 2.37
CA SER A 217 -4.44 15.31 2.12
C SER A 217 -4.96 14.73 3.43
N ASP A 218 -6.11 14.11 3.36
CA ASP A 218 -6.77 13.41 4.46
C ASP A 218 -6.79 11.88 4.24
N GLY A 219 -7.16 11.12 5.25
CA GLY A 219 -7.30 9.66 5.13
C GLY A 219 -5.98 8.92 4.84
N LEU A 220 -4.84 9.54 5.12
CA LEU A 220 -3.54 8.93 4.99
C LEU A 220 -3.30 7.88 6.09
N TYR A 221 -2.35 6.99 5.86
CA TYR A 221 -1.95 5.98 6.86
C TYR A 221 -1.40 6.64 8.11
N VAL A 222 -1.87 6.19 9.28
CA VAL A 222 -1.40 6.71 10.57
C VAL A 222 0.06 6.29 10.78
N LEU A 223 0.89 7.27 11.12
CA LEU A 223 2.29 7.09 11.46
C LEU A 223 2.47 7.26 12.96
N ASP A 224 2.70 6.16 13.68
CA ASP A 224 3.01 6.15 15.10
C ASP A 224 4.38 5.53 15.31
N SER A 225 5.36 6.35 15.70
CA SER A 225 6.75 5.92 15.92
C SER A 225 6.94 5.03 17.14
N THR A 226 5.93 4.89 17.98
CA THR A 226 5.97 4.05 19.19
C THR A 226 5.44 2.64 18.95
N MET A 227 4.89 2.37 17.77
CA MET A 227 4.30 1.10 17.40
C MET A 227 4.85 0.58 16.08
N HIS A 228 4.77 -0.74 15.89
CA HIS A 228 4.99 -1.32 14.58
C HIS A 228 3.97 -0.76 13.59
N SER A 229 4.45 -0.25 12.46
CA SER A 229 3.58 0.31 11.43
C SER A 229 2.61 -0.75 10.87
N PRO A 230 1.41 -0.34 10.44
CA PRO A 230 0.47 -1.25 9.82
C PRO A 230 0.96 -1.76 8.46
N LEU A 231 0.35 -2.84 7.99
CA LEU A 231 0.45 -3.29 6.61
C LEU A 231 -0.15 -2.22 5.68
N ILE A 232 0.62 -1.77 4.70
CA ILE A 232 0.20 -0.71 3.77
C ILE A 232 0.18 -1.16 2.30
N GLY A 233 0.70 -2.34 1.97
CA GLY A 233 0.73 -2.84 0.59
C GLY A 233 1.40 -4.18 0.43
N TYR A 234 1.58 -4.56 -0.83
CA TYR A 234 2.31 -5.76 -1.26
C TYR A 234 3.22 -5.44 -2.43
N SER A 235 4.44 -6.00 -2.40
CA SER A 235 5.29 -6.04 -3.59
C SER A 235 4.79 -7.10 -4.58
N PHE A 236 5.19 -6.98 -5.85
CA PHE A 236 4.71 -7.91 -6.89
C PHE A 236 5.33 -9.30 -6.81
N ASP A 237 6.27 -9.53 -5.92
CA ASP A 237 6.77 -10.84 -5.55
C ASP A 237 6.05 -11.45 -4.31
N GLY A 238 5.02 -10.77 -3.80
CA GLY A 238 4.12 -11.25 -2.75
C GLY A 238 4.50 -10.87 -1.33
N TYR A 239 5.62 -10.16 -1.11
CA TYR A 239 5.98 -9.75 0.24
C TYR A 239 5.15 -8.57 0.72
N PRO A 240 4.74 -8.57 2.00
CA PRO A 240 4.00 -7.46 2.59
C PRO A 240 4.89 -6.23 2.77
N ILE A 241 4.33 -5.06 2.52
CA ILE A 241 4.94 -3.75 2.75
C ILE A 241 4.30 -3.14 3.98
N TYR A 242 5.12 -2.78 4.95
CA TYR A 242 4.71 -2.08 6.16
C TYR A 242 5.15 -0.62 6.11
N GLY A 243 4.60 0.21 6.98
CA GLY A 243 5.07 1.58 7.16
C GLY A 243 6.47 1.63 7.78
N ALA A 244 6.92 2.85 8.11
CA ALA A 244 8.33 3.13 8.41
C ALA A 244 8.86 2.57 9.75
N TYR A 245 7.99 2.19 10.69
CA TYR A 245 8.41 1.75 12.03
C TYR A 245 8.19 0.26 12.25
N GLY A 246 9.27 -0.43 12.66
CA GLY A 246 9.27 -1.83 13.08
C GLY A 246 9.50 -1.99 14.57
N TYR A 247 9.51 -3.23 15.04
CA TYR A 247 9.98 -3.53 16.40
C TYR A 247 11.52 -3.36 16.47
N ALA A 248 12.00 -2.84 17.61
CA ALA A 248 13.42 -2.74 17.90
C ALA A 248 13.99 -4.09 18.37
#